data_85e94d3c4dfe97b7249d674857ec8ff5
#
_entry.id   85e94d3c4dfe97b7249d674857ec8ff5
#
_cell.length_a   1.000
_cell.length_b   1.000
_cell.length_c   1.000
_cell.angle_alpha   90.00
_cell.angle_beta   90.00
_cell.angle_gamma   90.00
#
_symmetry.space_group_name_H-M   'P 1'
#
loop_
_entity.id
_entity.type
_entity.pdbx_description
1 polymer ?
#
loop_
_entity_poly.entity_id
_entity_poly.type
_entity_poly.pdbx_seq_one_letter_code
_entity_poly.pdbx_strand_id
1 'polypeptide(L)'
;MDFGKLLSYQADGAKLTLRYEHRTLELEAFTDRIIRVFSAFMDETVVSKAIEGDKRQHPPVEVFKHPEGVGLKTKELVVKAYDGGMVDFYSHADACLCRDYRGEREFQAFQNTKTRKLAESEGHKVYDAPFIKAIQVVKEMEGDECFYGLGDKTGFLNKRHYDYMMWNSDITDP
;
A
#
# COMPACT_ATOMS: atom_id res chain seq x y z
N MET A 1 -6.58 -1.06 -11.35
CA MET A 1 -5.82 -0.44 -12.44
C MET A 1 -4.40 -0.92 -12.33
N ASP A 2 -3.92 -1.56 -13.37
CA ASP A 2 -2.56 -2.03 -13.47
C ASP A 2 -1.63 -0.83 -13.73
N PHE A 3 -0.41 -0.87 -13.21
CA PHE A 3 0.63 0.12 -13.48
C PHE A 3 1.17 -0.01 -14.92
N GLY A 4 1.04 -1.16 -15.54
CA GLY A 4 1.64 -1.49 -16.82
C GLY A 4 3.14 -1.83 -16.68
N LYS A 5 3.87 -1.76 -17.78
CA LYS A 5 5.31 -2.05 -17.82
C LYS A 5 6.12 -0.90 -17.27
N LEU A 6 7.26 -1.21 -16.66
CA LEU A 6 8.25 -0.23 -16.23
C LEU A 6 8.93 0.40 -17.46
N LEU A 7 8.79 1.71 -17.62
CA LEU A 7 9.37 2.45 -18.73
C LEU A 7 10.73 3.06 -18.41
N SER A 8 10.86 3.64 -17.23
CA SER A 8 12.09 4.29 -16.79
C SER A 8 12.15 4.42 -15.27
N TYR A 9 13.34 4.70 -14.76
CA TYR A 9 13.53 5.01 -13.35
C TYR A 9 14.55 6.13 -13.15
N GLN A 10 14.44 6.81 -12.02
CA GLN A 10 15.35 7.85 -11.58
C GLN A 10 15.65 7.68 -10.09
N ALA A 11 16.91 7.73 -9.73
CA ALA A 11 17.35 7.73 -8.33
C ALA A 11 17.75 9.16 -7.92
N ASP A 12 17.34 9.55 -6.71
CA ASP A 12 17.67 10.83 -6.10
C ASP A 12 17.82 10.63 -4.58
N GLY A 13 19.08 10.62 -4.12
CA GLY A 13 19.39 10.36 -2.71
C GLY A 13 18.81 9.03 -2.23
N ALA A 14 17.92 9.08 -1.23
CA ALA A 14 17.27 7.91 -0.64
C ALA A 14 15.99 7.48 -1.37
N LYS A 15 15.68 8.11 -2.52
CA LYS A 15 14.45 7.89 -3.27
C LYS A 15 14.71 7.30 -4.66
N LEU A 16 13.90 6.30 -5.01
CA LEU A 16 13.83 5.71 -6.34
C LEU A 16 12.43 5.96 -6.90
N THR A 17 12.35 6.72 -8.00
CA THR A 17 11.12 7.00 -8.73
C THR A 17 11.04 6.10 -9.94
N LEU A 18 9.98 5.33 -10.06
CA LEU A 18 9.71 4.35 -11.10
C LEU A 18 8.54 4.82 -11.95
N ARG A 19 8.75 5.01 -13.25
CA ARG A 19 7.71 5.41 -14.20
C ARG A 19 7.23 4.22 -14.99
N TYR A 20 5.97 3.89 -14.81
CA TYR A 20 5.26 2.85 -15.55
C TYR A 20 4.40 3.46 -16.65
N GLU A 21 3.79 2.63 -17.50
CA GLU A 21 2.92 3.07 -18.60
C GLU A 21 1.76 3.95 -18.13
N HIS A 22 1.19 3.66 -16.96
CA HIS A 22 -0.03 4.32 -16.48
C HIS A 22 0.16 5.10 -15.19
N ARG A 23 1.24 4.86 -14.43
CA ARG A 23 1.47 5.45 -13.10
C ARG A 23 2.94 5.60 -12.76
N THR A 24 3.15 6.38 -11.72
CA THR A 24 4.48 6.50 -11.08
C THR A 24 4.42 5.87 -9.69
N LEU A 25 5.48 5.15 -9.33
CA LEU A 25 5.71 4.58 -8.02
C LEU A 25 6.99 5.18 -7.44
N GLU A 26 6.94 5.58 -6.18
CA GLU A 26 8.10 6.06 -5.45
C GLU A 26 8.42 5.08 -4.31
N LEU A 27 9.68 4.68 -4.24
CA LEU A 27 10.28 3.98 -3.11
C LEU A 27 11.23 4.92 -2.41
N GLU A 28 10.96 5.25 -1.16
CA GLU A 28 11.77 6.21 -0.39
C GLU A 28 12.22 5.57 0.93
N ALA A 29 13.53 5.49 1.14
CA ALA A 29 14.08 4.99 2.39
C ALA A 29 14.03 6.10 3.46
N PHE A 30 13.15 5.93 4.44
CA PHE A 30 13.11 6.82 5.61
C PHE A 30 14.19 6.44 6.62
N THR A 31 14.41 5.16 6.80
CA THR A 31 15.50 4.59 7.59
C THR A 31 16.01 3.33 6.87
N ASP A 32 17.05 2.69 7.40
CA ASP A 32 17.51 1.39 6.86
C ASP A 32 16.46 0.28 6.91
N ARG A 33 15.41 0.43 7.73
CA ARG A 33 14.33 -0.57 7.96
C ARG A 33 12.94 -0.11 7.53
N ILE A 34 12.78 1.14 7.13
CA ILE A 34 11.48 1.71 6.79
C ILE A 34 11.56 2.27 5.37
N ILE A 35 10.84 1.64 4.46
CA ILE A 35 10.70 2.11 3.08
C ILE A 35 9.26 2.53 2.85
N ARG A 36 9.06 3.76 2.44
CA ARG A 36 7.78 4.27 1.97
C ARG A 36 7.56 3.81 0.54
N VAL A 37 6.44 3.18 0.28
CA VAL A 37 5.95 2.88 -1.07
C VAL A 37 4.80 3.83 -1.35
N PHE A 38 4.94 4.66 -2.37
CA PHE A 38 3.95 5.70 -2.66
C PHE A 38 3.66 5.80 -4.15
N SER A 39 2.38 5.90 -4.47
CA SER A 39 1.90 6.27 -5.80
C SER A 39 0.86 7.36 -5.64
N ALA A 40 1.13 8.52 -6.22
CA ALA A 40 0.19 9.63 -6.17
C ALA A 40 -1.12 9.26 -6.89
N PHE A 41 -2.23 9.64 -6.27
CA PHE A 41 -3.56 9.39 -6.82
C PHE A 41 -3.99 10.50 -7.79
N MET A 42 -3.58 11.70 -7.48
CA MET A 42 -3.65 12.94 -8.25
C MET A 42 -2.33 13.69 -8.04
N ASP A 43 -2.13 14.81 -8.73
CA ASP A 43 -0.93 15.65 -8.62
C ASP A 43 -0.80 16.37 -7.26
N GLU A 44 -1.43 15.84 -6.22
CA GLU A 44 -1.40 16.44 -4.89
C GLU A 44 -0.24 15.88 -4.05
N THR A 45 0.50 16.78 -3.44
CA THR A 45 1.50 16.44 -2.43
C THR A 45 0.78 16.15 -1.12
N VAL A 46 0.65 14.88 -0.76
CA VAL A 46 0.02 14.49 0.51
C VAL A 46 1.05 14.56 1.63
N VAL A 47 0.86 15.53 2.52
CA VAL A 47 1.61 15.61 3.77
C VAL A 47 0.83 14.86 4.84
N SER A 48 1.41 13.78 5.37
CA SER A 48 0.79 13.04 6.47
C SER A 48 0.86 13.84 7.77
N LYS A 49 -0.29 14.10 8.39
CA LYS A 49 -0.38 14.71 9.72
C LYS A 49 -0.13 13.69 10.86
N ALA A 50 -0.03 12.42 10.55
CA ALA A 50 0.23 11.36 11.52
C ALA A 50 1.71 11.24 11.93
N ILE A 51 2.60 11.95 11.24
CA ILE A 51 4.04 11.93 11.52
C ILE A 51 4.41 13.24 12.21
N GLU A 52 4.80 13.17 13.46
CA GLU A 52 5.31 14.30 14.22
C GLU A 52 6.79 14.52 13.91
N GLY A 53 7.11 15.67 13.35
CA GLY A 53 8.46 16.05 12.95
C GLY A 53 9.01 15.25 11.77
N ASP A 54 10.16 15.63 11.27
CA ASP A 54 10.88 14.91 10.24
C ASP A 54 11.87 13.93 10.87
N LYS A 55 11.47 12.67 11.00
CA LYS A 55 12.31 11.59 11.54
C LYS A 55 12.99 10.78 10.43
N ARG A 56 12.94 11.26 9.19
CA ARG A 56 13.57 10.61 8.05
C ARG A 56 15.08 10.79 8.13
N GLN A 57 15.80 9.69 8.10
CA GLN A 57 17.27 9.67 8.12
C GLN A 57 17.84 9.76 6.71
N HIS A 58 17.03 9.44 5.70
CA HIS A 58 17.44 9.35 4.29
C HIS A 58 18.78 8.62 4.12
N PRO A 59 18.86 7.35 4.53
CA PRO A 59 20.09 6.60 4.43
C PRO A 59 20.53 6.46 2.97
N PRO A 60 21.82 6.27 2.71
CA PRO A 60 22.27 5.97 1.36
C PRO A 60 21.65 4.67 0.88
N VAL A 61 21.19 4.65 -0.37
CA VAL A 61 20.63 3.47 -1.03
C VAL A 61 21.44 3.09 -2.26
N GLU A 62 21.53 1.79 -2.50
CA GLU A 62 22.05 1.24 -3.75
C GLU A 62 20.88 0.88 -4.66
N VAL A 63 20.84 1.44 -5.86
CA VAL A 63 19.86 1.07 -6.88
C VAL A 63 20.43 -0.01 -7.77
N PHE A 64 19.68 -1.07 -8.03
CA PHE A 64 20.12 -2.20 -8.84
C PHE A 64 19.03 -2.65 -9.82
N LYS A 65 19.47 -3.24 -10.93
CA LYS A 65 18.57 -3.93 -11.87
C LYS A 65 18.48 -5.41 -11.53
N HIS A 66 17.32 -5.99 -11.73
CA HIS A 66 17.10 -7.43 -11.71
C HIS A 66 16.30 -7.86 -12.96
N PRO A 67 16.19 -9.16 -13.29
CA PRO A 67 15.62 -9.60 -14.57
C PRO A 67 14.20 -9.09 -14.87
N GLU A 68 13.41 -8.80 -13.82
CA GLU A 68 12.01 -8.40 -13.95
C GLU A 68 11.73 -6.97 -13.48
N GLY A 69 12.78 -6.15 -13.26
CA GLY A 69 12.58 -4.77 -12.83
C GLY A 69 13.79 -4.07 -12.22
N VAL A 70 13.52 -3.21 -11.27
CA VAL A 70 14.53 -2.38 -10.59
C VAL A 70 14.27 -2.40 -9.10
N GLY A 71 15.32 -2.41 -8.31
CA GLY A 71 15.20 -2.40 -6.85
C GLY A 71 16.12 -1.39 -6.19
N LEU A 72 15.94 -1.25 -4.89
CA LEU A 72 16.83 -0.49 -4.02
C LEU A 72 17.25 -1.36 -2.82
N LYS A 73 18.45 -1.09 -2.32
CA LYS A 73 18.96 -1.70 -1.08
C LYS A 73 19.30 -0.60 -0.09
N THR A 74 18.94 -0.82 1.15
CA THR A 74 19.49 -0.14 2.30
C THR A 74 20.51 -1.04 2.99
N LYS A 75 21.00 -0.67 4.15
CA LYS A 75 21.85 -1.53 4.98
C LYS A 75 21.13 -2.80 5.49
N GLU A 76 19.80 -2.77 5.64
CA GLU A 76 19.01 -3.82 6.29
C GLU A 76 18.03 -4.53 5.33
N LEU A 77 17.59 -3.85 4.28
CA LEU A 77 16.53 -4.32 3.39
C LEU A 77 16.95 -4.34 1.92
N VAL A 78 16.40 -5.29 1.18
CA VAL A 78 16.42 -5.34 -0.29
C VAL A 78 14.98 -5.25 -0.77
N VAL A 79 14.68 -4.23 -1.59
CA VAL A 79 13.36 -4.00 -2.14
C VAL A 79 13.41 -4.19 -3.65
N LYS A 80 12.53 -5.02 -4.19
CA LYS A 80 12.42 -5.29 -5.63
C LYS A 80 11.08 -4.81 -6.15
N ALA A 81 11.11 -3.97 -7.18
CA ALA A 81 9.91 -3.50 -7.87
C ALA A 81 9.85 -4.12 -9.27
N TYR A 82 8.65 -4.54 -9.66
CA TYR A 82 8.37 -5.31 -10.86
C TYR A 82 7.40 -4.58 -11.78
N ASP A 83 7.23 -5.09 -12.99
CA ASP A 83 6.11 -4.69 -13.86
C ASP A 83 4.77 -4.83 -13.13
N GLY A 84 3.79 -4.02 -13.50
CA GLY A 84 2.51 -3.97 -12.79
C GLY A 84 2.54 -3.22 -11.46
N GLY A 85 3.69 -2.65 -11.06
CA GLY A 85 3.84 -1.87 -9.82
C GLY A 85 3.89 -2.72 -8.56
N MET A 86 4.21 -4.00 -8.67
CA MET A 86 4.36 -4.91 -7.53
C MET A 86 5.69 -4.66 -6.81
N VAL A 87 5.69 -4.80 -5.48
CA VAL A 87 6.85 -4.54 -4.63
C VAL A 87 7.03 -5.63 -3.59
N ASP A 88 8.23 -6.21 -3.58
CA ASP A 88 8.60 -7.24 -2.61
C ASP A 88 9.78 -6.77 -1.75
N PHE A 89 9.78 -7.24 -0.53
CA PHE A 89 10.79 -6.94 0.49
C PHE A 89 11.53 -8.20 0.92
N TYR A 90 12.83 -8.11 0.96
CA TYR A 90 13.72 -9.20 1.35
C TYR A 90 14.74 -8.71 2.37
N SER A 91 15.26 -9.65 3.16
CA SER A 91 16.48 -9.45 3.93
C SER A 91 17.71 -9.55 3.01
N HIS A 92 18.88 -9.15 3.50
CA HIS A 92 20.14 -9.35 2.78
C HIS A 92 20.53 -10.83 2.62
N ALA A 93 19.94 -11.73 3.42
CA ALA A 93 20.09 -13.17 3.27
C ALA A 93 19.11 -13.77 2.25
N ASP A 94 18.45 -12.92 1.45
CA ASP A 94 17.44 -13.26 0.43
C ASP A 94 16.18 -13.96 0.99
N ALA A 95 15.94 -13.83 2.30
CA ALA A 95 14.69 -14.28 2.90
C ALA A 95 13.58 -13.30 2.55
N CYS A 96 12.47 -13.80 2.00
CA CYS A 96 11.29 -13.00 1.73
C CYS A 96 10.66 -12.54 3.04
N LEU A 97 10.47 -11.24 3.19
CA LEU A 97 9.83 -10.63 4.36
C LEU A 97 8.38 -10.25 4.09
N CYS A 98 8.09 -9.80 2.88
CA CYS A 98 6.75 -9.41 2.46
C CYS A 98 6.73 -9.28 0.94
N ARG A 99 5.74 -9.84 0.28
CA ARG A 99 5.58 -9.70 -1.17
C ARG A 99 4.14 -9.43 -1.58
N ASP A 100 3.99 -8.78 -2.72
CA ASP A 100 2.69 -8.56 -3.32
C ASP A 100 2.14 -9.86 -3.90
N TYR A 101 0.82 -10.05 -3.73
CA TYR A 101 0.12 -11.20 -4.29
C TYR A 101 0.15 -11.20 -5.82
N ARG A 102 0.49 -12.35 -6.42
CA ARG A 102 0.67 -12.54 -7.87
C ARG A 102 -0.56 -13.09 -8.58
N GLY A 103 -1.57 -13.54 -7.83
CA GLY A 103 -2.79 -14.10 -8.41
C GLY A 103 -3.75 -13.05 -8.97
N GLU A 104 -4.86 -13.54 -9.50
CA GLU A 104 -5.95 -12.69 -9.98
C GLU A 104 -6.50 -11.84 -8.82
N ARG A 105 -6.77 -10.57 -9.10
CA ARG A 105 -7.31 -9.62 -8.15
C ARG A 105 -8.67 -9.17 -8.64
N GLU A 106 -9.70 -9.52 -7.91
CA GLU A 106 -11.00 -8.89 -8.10
C GLU A 106 -11.04 -7.55 -7.39
N PHE A 107 -11.18 -6.49 -8.15
CA PHE A 107 -11.49 -5.19 -7.61
C PHE A 107 -13.00 -5.10 -7.38
N GLN A 108 -13.44 -5.36 -6.18
CA GLN A 108 -14.79 -5.02 -5.77
C GLN A 108 -14.86 -3.52 -5.51
N ALA A 109 -15.43 -2.79 -6.47
CA ALA A 109 -15.83 -1.41 -6.20
C ALA A 109 -16.81 -1.44 -5.03
N PHE A 110 -16.41 -0.87 -3.90
CA PHE A 110 -17.23 -0.83 -2.70
C PHE A 110 -18.45 0.06 -2.97
N GLN A 111 -19.52 -0.53 -3.43
CA GLN A 111 -20.82 0.13 -3.51
C GLN A 111 -21.54 -0.13 -2.19
N ASN A 112 -21.44 0.80 -1.26
CA ASN A 112 -22.29 0.76 -0.08
C ASN A 112 -23.73 1.14 -0.46
N THR A 113 -24.40 0.22 -1.12
CA THR A 113 -25.78 0.38 -1.58
C THR A 113 -26.77 0.54 -0.41
N LYS A 114 -26.43 0.03 0.78
CA LYS A 114 -27.26 0.19 1.98
C LYS A 114 -27.22 1.62 2.53
N THR A 115 -26.02 2.19 2.67
CA THR A 115 -25.86 3.57 3.15
C THR A 115 -26.42 4.57 2.14
N ARG A 116 -26.27 4.32 0.84
CA ARG A 116 -26.87 5.15 -0.20
C ARG A 116 -28.41 5.15 -0.12
N LYS A 117 -29.03 4.00 -0.02
CA LYS A 117 -30.48 3.87 0.12
C LYS A 117 -31.02 4.52 1.39
N LEU A 118 -30.28 4.41 2.50
CA LEU A 118 -30.66 5.05 3.77
C LEU A 118 -30.59 6.56 3.65
N ALA A 119 -29.51 7.12 3.11
CA ALA A 119 -29.36 8.55 2.90
C ALA A 119 -30.43 9.11 1.95
N GLU A 120 -30.76 8.41 0.86
CA GLU A 120 -31.83 8.77 -0.06
C GLU A 120 -33.20 8.76 0.64
N SER A 121 -33.48 7.77 1.52
CA SER A 121 -34.72 7.68 2.28
C SER A 121 -34.88 8.78 3.33
N GLU A 122 -33.78 9.32 3.84
CA GLU A 122 -33.75 10.43 4.80
C GLU A 122 -33.73 11.80 4.12
N GLY A 123 -33.85 11.86 2.80
CA GLY A 123 -33.88 13.09 2.03
C GLY A 123 -32.54 13.81 1.90
N HIS A 124 -31.43 13.14 2.25
CA HIS A 124 -30.11 13.68 2.02
C HIS A 124 -29.76 13.64 0.53
N LYS A 125 -29.23 14.73 0.01
CA LYS A 125 -28.67 14.75 -1.35
C LYS A 125 -27.46 13.80 -1.39
N VAL A 126 -27.67 12.62 -1.93
CA VAL A 126 -26.55 11.74 -2.27
C VAL A 126 -25.91 12.34 -3.50
N TYR A 127 -24.79 13.02 -3.31
CA TYR A 127 -23.96 13.41 -4.44
C TYR A 127 -23.50 12.10 -5.08
N ASP A 128 -23.71 11.97 -6.37
CA ASP A 128 -22.97 11.00 -7.18
C ASP A 128 -21.50 11.39 -7.10
N ALA A 129 -20.86 10.99 -5.99
CA ALA A 129 -19.45 11.17 -5.85
C ALA A 129 -18.80 10.44 -7.04
N PRO A 130 -18.09 11.17 -7.91
CA PRO A 130 -17.42 10.54 -9.04
C PRO A 130 -16.54 9.46 -8.45
N PHE A 131 -16.84 8.23 -8.81
CA PHE A 131 -16.17 6.99 -8.42
C PHE A 131 -15.11 7.18 -7.33
N ILE A 132 -15.40 6.71 -6.12
CA ILE A 132 -14.38 6.67 -5.06
C ILE A 132 -13.25 5.84 -5.65
N LYS A 133 -12.21 6.53 -6.05
CA LYS A 133 -11.01 5.88 -6.54
C LYS A 133 -10.43 5.19 -5.33
N ALA A 134 -10.54 3.87 -5.23
CA ALA A 134 -9.99 3.09 -4.15
C ALA A 134 -8.57 2.61 -4.53
N ILE A 135 -7.72 2.52 -3.54
CA ILE A 135 -6.40 1.87 -3.66
C ILE A 135 -6.53 0.51 -3.02
N GLN A 136 -6.12 -0.52 -3.74
CA GLN A 136 -6.04 -1.87 -3.22
C GLN A 136 -4.57 -2.29 -3.12
N VAL A 137 -4.17 -2.73 -1.93
CA VAL A 137 -2.88 -3.37 -1.69
C VAL A 137 -3.16 -4.80 -1.24
N VAL A 138 -2.66 -5.77 -1.97
CA VAL A 138 -2.84 -7.18 -1.66
C VAL A 138 -1.48 -7.81 -1.46
N LYS A 139 -1.25 -8.32 -0.26
CA LYS A 139 -0.01 -9.02 0.12
C LYS A 139 -0.25 -10.52 0.14
N GLU A 140 0.78 -11.27 -0.18
CA GLU A 140 0.78 -12.71 0.04
C GLU A 140 0.91 -12.99 1.54
N MET A 141 0.12 -13.93 2.02
CA MET A 141 0.06 -14.29 3.42
C MET A 141 0.67 -15.67 3.63
N GLU A 142 1.69 -15.76 4.49
CA GLU A 142 2.32 -17.02 4.84
C GLU A 142 1.40 -17.94 5.67
N GLY A 143 1.66 -19.24 5.64
CA GLY A 143 0.77 -20.25 6.24
C GLY A 143 0.59 -20.12 7.75
N ASP A 144 1.61 -19.66 8.46
CA ASP A 144 1.65 -19.49 9.92
C ASP A 144 1.53 -18.04 10.39
N GLU A 145 1.33 -17.10 9.47
CA GLU A 145 1.20 -15.69 9.77
C GLU A 145 -0.07 -15.40 10.58
N CYS A 146 0.05 -14.60 11.62
CA CYS A 146 -1.02 -14.24 12.54
C CYS A 146 -1.19 -12.72 12.60
N PHE A 147 -2.44 -12.27 12.76
CA PHE A 147 -2.78 -10.87 12.83
C PHE A 147 -3.44 -10.54 14.17
N TYR A 148 -2.91 -9.54 14.87
CA TYR A 148 -3.39 -9.13 16.19
C TYR A 148 -3.65 -7.63 16.21
N GLY A 149 -4.48 -7.16 17.15
CA GLY A 149 -4.81 -5.76 17.31
C GLY A 149 -6.06 -5.37 16.53
N LEU A 150 -5.95 -4.38 15.66
CA LEU A 150 -7.02 -3.74 14.89
C LEU A 150 -8.02 -2.94 15.76
N GLY A 151 -7.60 -2.53 16.96
CA GLY A 151 -8.44 -1.78 17.89
C GLY A 151 -9.47 -2.67 18.57
N ASP A 152 -10.58 -2.07 19.01
CA ASP A 152 -11.64 -2.73 19.75
C ASP A 152 -12.60 -3.45 18.81
N LYS A 153 -12.13 -4.56 18.24
CA LYS A 153 -12.89 -5.41 17.33
C LYS A 153 -13.22 -6.76 17.94
N THR A 154 -14.44 -7.21 17.73
CA THR A 154 -14.93 -8.52 18.17
C THR A 154 -14.21 -9.67 17.47
N GLY A 155 -14.42 -10.90 17.93
CA GLY A 155 -13.84 -12.12 17.39
C GLY A 155 -12.62 -12.62 18.15
N PHE A 156 -11.95 -13.63 17.61
CA PHE A 156 -10.78 -14.25 18.23
C PHE A 156 -9.57 -13.30 18.25
N LEU A 157 -8.61 -13.59 19.13
CA LEU A 157 -7.40 -12.81 19.28
C LEU A 157 -6.59 -12.75 17.97
N ASN A 158 -6.42 -13.88 17.29
CA ASN A 158 -5.85 -13.90 15.94
C ASN A 158 -6.95 -13.52 14.92
N LYS A 159 -6.75 -12.41 14.24
CA LYS A 159 -7.67 -11.83 13.26
C LYS A 159 -7.51 -12.39 11.84
N ARG A 160 -6.69 -13.40 11.65
CA ARG A 160 -6.61 -14.13 10.36
C ARG A 160 -7.99 -14.67 9.99
N HIS A 161 -8.38 -14.61 8.76
CA HIS A 161 -9.69 -15.02 8.23
C HIS A 161 -10.89 -14.14 8.62
N TYR A 162 -10.63 -12.94 9.10
CA TYR A 162 -11.67 -11.95 9.34
C TYR A 162 -11.60 -10.82 8.32
N ASP A 163 -12.75 -10.32 7.94
CA ASP A 163 -12.89 -9.09 7.18
C ASP A 163 -13.36 -7.98 8.12
N TYR A 164 -12.62 -6.87 8.14
CA TYR A 164 -12.97 -5.71 8.97
C TYR A 164 -13.11 -4.47 8.13
N MET A 165 -14.22 -3.77 8.30
CA MET A 165 -14.34 -2.40 7.87
C MET A 165 -13.74 -1.49 8.95
N MET A 166 -12.67 -0.79 8.62
CA MET A 166 -12.04 0.16 9.54
C MET A 166 -12.77 1.49 9.46
N TRP A 167 -13.66 1.72 10.41
CA TRP A 167 -14.45 2.93 10.53
C TRP A 167 -14.15 3.61 11.86
N ASN A 168 -13.91 4.93 11.84
CA ASN A 168 -13.69 5.70 13.07
C ASN A 168 -15.03 5.92 13.77
N SER A 169 -15.45 4.95 14.57
CA SER A 169 -16.64 5.07 15.42
C SER A 169 -16.29 4.65 16.85
N ASP A 170 -16.90 5.30 17.82
CA ASP A 170 -16.81 4.93 19.24
C ASP A 170 -17.72 3.74 19.58
N ILE A 171 -18.29 3.10 18.59
CA ILE A 171 -19.18 1.96 18.77
C ILE A 171 -18.34 0.69 18.63
N THR A 172 -18.44 -0.19 19.60
CA THR A 172 -18.01 -1.59 19.48
C THR A 172 -18.81 -2.21 18.33
N ASP A 173 -18.19 -2.34 17.21
CA ASP A 173 -18.82 -2.92 16.02
C ASP A 173 -18.90 -4.44 16.19
N PRO A 174 -20.10 -5.02 16.01
CA PRO A 174 -20.32 -6.46 16.14
C PRO A 174 -19.65 -7.24 15.01
#